data_de313b38d23554fcca83b314ccaca4a9
#
_entry.id   de313b38d23554fcca83b314ccaca4a9
#
_cell.length_a   1.000
_cell.length_b   1.000
_cell.length_c   1.000
_cell.angle_alpha   90.00
_cell.angle_beta   90.00
_cell.angle_gamma   90.00
#
_symmetry.space_group_name_H-M   'P 1'
#
loop_
_entity.id
_entity.type
_entity.pdbx_description
1 polymer ?
#
loop_
_entity_poly.entity_id
_entity_poly.type
_entity_poly.pdbx_seq_one_letter_code
_entity_poly.pdbx_strand_id
1 'polypeptide(L)'
;KNVRPEALPTVTGVKTEAVGMAGTNETLYYCVTAVKNGETARSDAASVKVSKGRTEWRGKNVDKTKGQAEEYVKITWNKIKDAEYYILYCGISPTSLRMMDIVGQINDTASTQSYEDVGQKILNPNVIPPNSNSTAGVKAARSVLVASRLYLLGDEDDPWKITFGGADPDTMLDFSAFAGGYIRINAGSKEIPVAMRPFRNGKGDAVPMVLCSETNGNGSLKYLQSSSMQLDSTNIQWISVIDDNGRDGTDAPDSVVVYNNALIYISKTGFKTTLTKPQMQNVLSTDNLTDNIQPDVERLNSNFIHKSIGLEVNGMIYFAVPVGSEKLNQLWVLDMKRGGVWCMPWVIGDINDLKVYGSSDGKTRVLLAIGDKLIELTDEVKMTDSGKPFITDIGSGVVKFSEDGAMWTSLVDITFILLKPTGTINFSVSGKTEDEPLQPFLNFSKNFTPKTVPIGWNTPSGWNSPLGWGFVPKKYKSSSGEVRLSITKDIDEDVNWIQYSVAANEAGADFELSDVIIQHIPIGVIFEEDEDE
;
A
#
# COMPACT_ATOMS: atom_id res chain seq x y z
N LYS A 1 -16.44 -18.02 16.80
CA LYS A 1 -15.22 -18.68 17.33
C LYS A 1 -14.46 -19.22 16.13
N ASN A 2 -13.32 -18.62 15.78
CA ASN A 2 -12.41 -19.20 14.80
C ASN A 2 -11.77 -20.43 15.45
N VAL A 3 -12.25 -21.61 15.09
CA VAL A 3 -11.62 -22.87 15.48
C VAL A 3 -10.39 -23.03 14.56
N ARG A 4 -9.20 -22.83 15.10
CA ARG A 4 -7.99 -23.18 14.37
C ARG A 4 -7.96 -24.70 14.18
N PRO A 5 -7.56 -25.22 13.01
CA PRO A 5 -7.35 -26.63 12.83
C PRO A 5 -6.28 -27.13 13.82
N GLU A 6 -6.40 -28.36 14.29
CA GLU A 6 -5.41 -28.98 15.15
C GLU A 6 -4.11 -29.22 14.35
N ALA A 7 -2.98 -28.85 14.94
CA ALA A 7 -1.68 -29.04 14.31
C ALA A 7 -1.34 -30.53 14.21
N LEU A 8 -0.79 -30.95 13.08
CA LEU A 8 -0.20 -32.30 12.99
C LEU A 8 1.00 -32.42 13.96
N PRO A 9 1.19 -33.54 14.61
CA PRO A 9 2.39 -33.79 15.41
C PRO A 9 3.64 -33.87 14.51
N THR A 10 4.80 -33.54 15.06
CA THR A 10 6.08 -33.74 14.38
C THR A 10 6.31 -35.24 14.10
N VAL A 11 6.88 -35.57 12.93
CA VAL A 11 7.20 -36.94 12.55
C VAL A 11 8.22 -37.53 13.52
N THR A 12 7.96 -38.72 14.00
CA THR A 12 8.82 -39.45 14.94
C THR A 12 9.22 -40.83 14.39
N GLY A 13 10.18 -41.49 15.05
CA GLY A 13 10.58 -42.84 14.71
C GLY A 13 11.31 -42.94 13.37
N VAL A 14 11.95 -41.86 12.91
CA VAL A 14 12.77 -41.90 11.68
C VAL A 14 13.97 -42.80 11.90
N LYS A 15 14.11 -43.83 11.06
CA LYS A 15 15.22 -44.77 11.05
C LYS A 15 15.75 -44.93 9.64
N THR A 16 17.05 -45.16 9.53
CA THR A 16 17.75 -45.32 8.25
C THR A 16 18.58 -46.60 8.27
N GLU A 17 18.57 -47.32 7.15
CA GLU A 17 19.32 -48.58 6.97
C GLU A 17 19.99 -48.56 5.59
N ALA A 18 21.30 -48.81 5.55
CA ALA A 18 22.03 -48.96 4.29
C ALA A 18 21.92 -50.42 3.80
N VAL A 19 21.34 -50.62 2.64
CA VAL A 19 21.20 -51.96 2.01
C VAL A 19 22.30 -52.13 0.96
N GLY A 20 23.10 -53.16 1.09
CA GLY A 20 24.16 -53.54 0.15
C GLY A 20 25.39 -52.62 0.11
N MET A 21 25.45 -51.60 0.96
CA MET A 21 26.51 -50.58 0.92
C MET A 21 26.85 -50.01 2.30
N ALA A 22 26.63 -50.75 3.36
CA ALA A 22 27.04 -50.30 4.69
C ALA A 22 28.57 -50.08 4.74
N GLY A 23 29.04 -48.98 5.32
CA GLY A 23 30.44 -48.61 5.35
C GLY A 23 30.67 -47.31 6.14
N THR A 24 31.90 -46.78 6.07
CA THR A 24 32.32 -45.61 6.85
C THR A 24 32.81 -44.45 6.01
N ASN A 25 32.60 -44.51 4.70
CA ASN A 25 33.16 -43.52 3.78
C ASN A 25 32.42 -42.16 3.85
N GLU A 26 31.08 -42.22 3.94
CA GLU A 26 30.25 -41.04 4.06
C GLU A 26 29.15 -41.25 5.11
N THR A 27 28.77 -40.20 5.80
CA THR A 27 27.60 -40.19 6.69
C THR A 27 26.52 -39.32 6.11
N LEU A 28 25.36 -39.89 5.82
CA LEU A 28 24.18 -39.15 5.35
C LEU A 28 23.17 -38.98 6.48
N TYR A 29 22.51 -37.86 6.48
CA TYR A 29 21.46 -37.50 7.44
C TYR A 29 20.15 -37.34 6.73
N TYR A 30 19.07 -37.87 7.32
CA TYR A 30 17.72 -37.78 6.78
C TYR A 30 16.76 -37.25 7.84
N CYS A 31 15.85 -36.37 7.46
CA CYS A 31 14.70 -36.05 8.27
C CYS A 31 13.42 -36.05 7.40
N VAL A 32 12.29 -36.15 8.06
CA VAL A 32 10.98 -36.25 7.43
C VAL A 32 10.04 -35.23 8.06
N THR A 33 9.21 -34.59 7.24
CA THR A 33 8.12 -33.73 7.66
C THR A 33 6.79 -34.28 7.13
N ALA A 34 5.69 -33.95 7.79
CA ALA A 34 4.33 -34.27 7.32
C ALA A 34 3.63 -32.98 6.88
N VAL A 35 2.79 -33.10 5.85
CA VAL A 35 2.10 -31.95 5.23
C VAL A 35 0.59 -32.15 5.28
N LYS A 36 -0.12 -31.07 5.68
CA LYS A 36 -1.57 -30.88 5.55
C LYS A 36 -1.86 -29.37 5.66
N ASN A 37 -2.13 -28.73 4.55
CA ASN A 37 -2.31 -27.25 4.48
C ASN A 37 -1.12 -26.44 5.05
N GLY A 38 0.03 -27.07 5.20
CA GLY A 38 1.25 -26.57 5.80
C GLY A 38 2.15 -27.73 6.18
N GLU A 39 3.32 -27.46 6.73
CA GLU A 39 4.35 -28.46 7.01
C GLU A 39 4.69 -28.50 8.49
N THR A 40 4.90 -29.72 9.05
CA THR A 40 5.35 -29.87 10.43
C THR A 40 6.78 -29.39 10.59
N ALA A 41 7.21 -29.10 11.81
CA ALA A 41 8.63 -29.01 12.09
C ALA A 41 9.33 -30.30 11.67
N ARG A 42 10.61 -30.22 11.31
CA ARG A 42 11.42 -31.38 10.93
C ARG A 42 11.50 -32.38 12.09
N SER A 43 11.54 -33.66 11.75
CA SER A 43 11.89 -34.72 12.69
C SER A 43 13.36 -34.59 13.16
N ASP A 44 13.71 -35.31 14.20
CA ASP A 44 15.12 -35.57 14.49
C ASP A 44 15.79 -36.20 13.26
N ALA A 45 17.05 -35.82 13.03
CA ALA A 45 17.80 -36.31 11.89
C ALA A 45 18.36 -37.73 12.21
N ALA A 46 17.95 -38.71 11.42
CA ALA A 46 18.52 -40.03 11.46
C ALA A 46 19.77 -40.09 10.56
N SER A 47 20.83 -40.76 11.02
CA SER A 47 22.07 -40.86 10.26
C SER A 47 22.33 -42.29 9.81
N VAL A 48 22.95 -42.44 8.64
CA VAL A 48 23.43 -43.73 8.11
C VAL A 48 24.83 -43.56 7.53
N LYS A 49 25.68 -44.57 7.76
CA LYS A 49 27.03 -44.63 7.20
C LYS A 49 27.04 -45.52 5.97
N VAL A 50 27.57 -45.01 4.88
CA VAL A 50 27.61 -45.68 3.58
C VAL A 50 29.04 -45.79 3.06
N SER A 51 29.29 -46.79 2.22
CA SER A 51 30.61 -47.05 1.63
C SER A 51 30.89 -46.27 0.35
N LYS A 52 29.87 -45.65 -0.22
CA LYS A 52 29.96 -44.92 -1.50
C LYS A 52 29.13 -43.64 -1.43
N GLY A 53 29.54 -42.64 -2.21
CA GLY A 53 28.75 -41.44 -2.41
C GLY A 53 27.38 -41.72 -3.04
N ARG A 54 26.40 -40.91 -2.72
CA ARG A 54 24.99 -41.10 -3.11
C ARG A 54 24.79 -41.26 -4.62
N THR A 55 25.57 -40.59 -5.44
CA THR A 55 25.54 -40.66 -6.91
C THR A 55 26.14 -41.94 -7.51
N GLU A 56 26.83 -42.73 -6.70
CA GLU A 56 27.50 -43.95 -7.13
C GLU A 56 26.69 -45.22 -6.84
N TRP A 57 25.49 -45.08 -6.25
CA TRP A 57 24.65 -46.24 -5.91
C TRP A 57 24.02 -46.86 -7.14
N ARG A 58 23.96 -48.19 -7.17
CA ARG A 58 23.34 -48.94 -8.26
C ARG A 58 21.82 -48.93 -8.20
N GLY A 59 21.25 -48.61 -7.07
CA GLY A 59 19.82 -48.69 -6.84
C GLY A 59 19.31 -50.14 -6.81
N LYS A 60 18.08 -50.32 -7.28
CA LYS A 60 17.40 -51.63 -7.33
C LYS A 60 17.50 -52.35 -8.68
N ASN A 61 17.86 -51.65 -9.74
CA ASN A 61 17.98 -52.21 -11.08
C ASN A 61 19.35 -52.90 -11.24
N VAL A 62 19.52 -54.05 -10.57
CA VAL A 62 20.77 -54.78 -10.54
C VAL A 62 20.63 -56.11 -11.26
N ASP A 63 21.68 -56.53 -11.93
CA ASP A 63 21.74 -57.82 -12.57
C ASP A 63 22.14 -58.90 -11.54
N LYS A 64 21.12 -59.52 -10.96
CA LYS A 64 21.31 -60.59 -9.97
C LYS A 64 22.07 -61.80 -10.52
N THR A 65 22.05 -62.03 -11.86
CA THR A 65 22.80 -63.12 -12.49
C THR A 65 24.31 -62.88 -12.47
N LYS A 66 24.73 -61.62 -12.35
CA LYS A 66 26.14 -61.22 -12.19
C LYS A 66 26.55 -61.01 -10.74
N GLY A 67 25.74 -61.46 -9.78
CA GLY A 67 26.02 -61.31 -8.36
C GLY A 67 25.99 -59.89 -7.83
N GLN A 68 25.31 -58.98 -8.54
CA GLN A 68 25.18 -57.58 -8.10
C GLN A 68 24.13 -57.47 -6.98
N ALA A 69 24.50 -56.79 -5.89
CA ALA A 69 23.59 -56.46 -4.80
C ALA A 69 22.87 -55.12 -5.07
N GLU A 70 21.65 -55.03 -4.59
CA GLU A 70 20.90 -53.74 -4.52
C GLU A 70 21.64 -52.79 -3.59
N GLU A 71 21.69 -51.50 -3.96
CA GLU A 71 22.39 -50.46 -3.19
C GLU A 71 21.44 -49.26 -3.01
N TYR A 72 20.88 -49.10 -1.81
CA TYR A 72 19.98 -48.01 -1.46
C TYR A 72 19.95 -47.78 0.05
N VAL A 73 19.42 -46.63 0.46
CA VAL A 73 19.08 -46.35 1.87
C VAL A 73 17.58 -46.48 2.06
N LYS A 74 17.18 -47.38 2.97
CA LYS A 74 15.80 -47.50 3.42
C LYS A 74 15.55 -46.54 4.57
N ILE A 75 14.54 -45.67 4.44
CA ILE A 75 14.12 -44.71 5.44
C ILE A 75 12.73 -45.14 5.91
N THR A 76 12.51 -45.23 7.23
CA THR A 76 11.19 -45.57 7.81
C THR A 76 10.82 -44.56 8.88
N TRP A 77 9.53 -44.27 9.04
CA TRP A 77 9.02 -43.36 10.05
C TRP A 77 7.61 -43.75 10.52
N ASN A 78 7.20 -43.23 11.67
CA ASN A 78 5.84 -43.41 12.18
C ASN A 78 4.84 -42.60 11.34
N LYS A 79 3.76 -43.26 10.91
CA LYS A 79 2.70 -42.66 10.14
C LYS A 79 1.91 -41.67 10.98
N ILE A 80 1.63 -40.47 10.44
CA ILE A 80 0.80 -39.46 11.09
C ILE A 80 -0.61 -39.52 10.50
N LYS A 81 -1.58 -39.63 11.39
CA LYS A 81 -2.99 -39.55 10.99
C LYS A 81 -3.27 -38.21 10.36
N ASP A 82 -4.05 -38.19 9.28
CA ASP A 82 -4.48 -37.02 8.55
C ASP A 82 -3.39 -36.24 7.80
N ALA A 83 -2.15 -36.75 7.73
CA ALA A 83 -1.15 -36.22 6.81
C ALA A 83 -1.54 -36.56 5.36
N GLU A 84 -1.41 -35.61 4.45
CA GLU A 84 -1.68 -35.81 3.03
C GLU A 84 -0.49 -36.43 2.31
N TYR A 85 0.71 -35.94 2.65
CA TYR A 85 1.97 -36.45 2.15
C TYR A 85 3.12 -36.11 3.10
N TYR A 86 4.32 -36.64 2.80
CA TYR A 86 5.55 -36.39 3.54
C TYR A 86 6.61 -35.83 2.62
N ILE A 87 7.47 -34.96 3.16
CA ILE A 87 8.65 -34.44 2.46
C ILE A 87 9.89 -35.04 3.14
N LEU A 88 10.77 -35.59 2.34
CA LEU A 88 12.04 -36.15 2.78
C LEU A 88 13.17 -35.17 2.48
N TYR A 89 14.06 -35.06 3.44
CA TYR A 89 15.25 -34.22 3.33
C TYR A 89 16.51 -35.08 3.57
N CYS A 90 17.56 -34.80 2.82
CA CYS A 90 18.84 -35.46 2.90
C CYS A 90 19.99 -34.44 2.93
N GLY A 91 21.08 -34.77 3.57
CA GLY A 91 22.30 -33.95 3.60
C GLY A 91 23.47 -34.67 4.26
N ILE A 92 24.65 -34.06 4.20
CA ILE A 92 25.89 -34.57 4.78
C ILE A 92 26.10 -34.15 6.25
N SER A 93 25.22 -33.29 6.74
CA SER A 93 25.17 -32.91 8.17
C SER A 93 23.73 -32.62 8.60
N PRO A 94 23.41 -32.64 9.91
CA PRO A 94 22.09 -32.29 10.41
C PRO A 94 21.64 -30.86 10.09
N THR A 95 22.58 -29.97 9.75
CA THR A 95 22.34 -28.57 9.45
C THR A 95 22.31 -28.26 7.94
N SER A 96 22.77 -29.21 7.10
CA SER A 96 22.86 -29.05 5.64
C SER A 96 21.78 -29.81 4.87
N LEU A 97 20.68 -30.15 5.52
CA LEU A 97 19.58 -30.90 4.93
C LEU A 97 18.91 -30.13 3.81
N ARG A 98 18.61 -30.82 2.71
CA ARG A 98 17.91 -30.26 1.52
C ARG A 98 16.81 -31.23 1.11
N MET A 99 15.74 -30.67 0.55
CA MET A 99 14.61 -31.44 0.06
C MET A 99 15.09 -32.46 -0.99
N MET A 100 14.69 -33.72 -0.81
CA MET A 100 15.05 -34.81 -1.69
C MET A 100 13.85 -35.29 -2.51
N ASP A 101 12.74 -35.63 -1.85
CA ASP A 101 11.56 -36.16 -2.53
C ASP A 101 10.27 -35.96 -1.71
N ILE A 102 9.15 -36.25 -2.35
CA ILE A 102 7.81 -36.23 -1.77
C ILE A 102 7.21 -37.60 -1.85
N VAL A 103 6.60 -38.01 -0.74
CA VAL A 103 5.99 -39.33 -0.62
C VAL A 103 4.54 -39.18 -0.17
N GLY A 104 3.59 -39.60 -1.00
CA GLY A 104 2.19 -39.68 -0.64
C GLY A 104 1.95 -40.58 0.56
N GLN A 105 0.95 -40.29 1.37
CA GLN A 105 0.56 -41.16 2.46
C GLN A 105 -0.04 -42.47 1.91
N ILE A 106 0.52 -43.60 2.30
CA ILE A 106 -0.02 -44.92 1.96
C ILE A 106 -1.25 -45.18 2.86
N ASN A 107 -2.40 -45.36 2.25
CA ASN A 107 -3.67 -45.67 2.96
C ASN A 107 -3.79 -47.18 3.25
N ASP A 108 -2.85 -47.74 4.00
CA ASP A 108 -2.88 -49.08 4.53
C ASP A 108 -3.04 -49.08 6.07
N THR A 109 -3.12 -50.23 6.67
CA THR A 109 -3.23 -50.41 8.12
C THR A 109 -1.89 -50.34 8.84
N ALA A 110 -0.77 -50.16 8.12
CA ALA A 110 0.56 -50.10 8.72
C ALA A 110 0.74 -48.85 9.57
N SER A 111 1.35 -48.98 10.72
CA SER A 111 1.69 -47.88 11.62
C SER A 111 2.93 -47.09 11.19
N THR A 112 3.69 -47.61 10.23
CA THR A 112 4.92 -47.00 9.70
C THR A 112 4.85 -46.84 8.19
N GLN A 113 5.56 -45.84 7.69
CA GLN A 113 5.77 -45.63 6.27
C GLN A 113 7.26 -45.75 5.93
N SER A 114 7.58 -46.05 4.69
CA SER A 114 8.96 -46.20 4.25
C SER A 114 9.21 -45.62 2.87
N TYR A 115 10.43 -45.22 2.63
CA TYR A 115 10.95 -44.75 1.35
C TYR A 115 12.34 -45.35 1.09
N GLU A 116 12.68 -45.57 -0.16
CA GLU A 116 13.95 -46.11 -0.58
C GLU A 116 14.69 -45.11 -1.44
N ASP A 117 15.71 -44.48 -0.85
CA ASP A 117 16.59 -43.57 -1.59
C ASP A 117 17.61 -44.38 -2.40
N VAL A 118 17.42 -44.40 -3.70
CA VAL A 118 18.31 -45.08 -4.67
C VAL A 118 19.44 -44.19 -5.19
N GLY A 119 19.62 -42.99 -4.61
CA GLY A 119 20.72 -42.10 -4.94
C GLY A 119 20.51 -41.21 -6.18
N GLN A 120 19.45 -41.44 -6.95
CA GLN A 120 19.24 -40.75 -8.24
C GLN A 120 18.53 -39.39 -8.13
N LYS A 121 17.84 -39.12 -7.03
CA LYS A 121 17.14 -37.85 -6.83
C LYS A 121 18.12 -36.73 -6.55
N ILE A 122 17.98 -35.63 -7.29
CA ILE A 122 18.75 -34.41 -7.07
C ILE A 122 18.16 -33.68 -5.87
N LEU A 123 19.03 -33.24 -4.95
CA LEU A 123 18.59 -32.44 -3.81
C LEU A 123 18.28 -31.01 -4.26
N ASN A 124 17.12 -30.48 -3.86
CA ASN A 124 16.78 -29.09 -4.10
C ASN A 124 17.56 -28.18 -3.14
N PRO A 125 18.56 -27.40 -3.62
CA PRO A 125 19.45 -26.64 -2.75
C PRO A 125 18.73 -25.46 -2.04
N ASN A 126 17.59 -25.04 -2.56
CA ASN A 126 16.86 -23.87 -2.09
C ASN A 126 15.78 -24.21 -1.04
N VAL A 127 15.47 -25.49 -0.84
CA VAL A 127 14.44 -25.93 0.10
C VAL A 127 15.08 -26.64 1.28
N ILE A 128 14.93 -26.04 2.45
CA ILE A 128 15.42 -26.56 3.73
C ILE A 128 14.24 -26.98 4.61
N PRO A 129 14.41 -27.98 5.50
CA PRO A 129 13.33 -28.40 6.38
C PRO A 129 12.96 -27.29 7.37
N PRO A 130 11.66 -27.04 7.62
CA PRO A 130 11.20 -26.01 8.55
C PRO A 130 11.52 -26.40 10.01
N ASN A 131 11.83 -25.40 10.84
CA ASN A 131 12.00 -25.57 12.27
C ASN A 131 10.71 -25.33 13.07
N SER A 132 9.65 -24.84 12.42
CA SER A 132 8.35 -24.55 13.04
C SER A 132 7.22 -25.27 12.32
N ASN A 133 6.16 -25.59 13.04
CA ASN A 133 4.99 -26.28 12.53
C ASN A 133 3.98 -25.27 11.99
N SER A 134 3.60 -25.37 10.72
CA SER A 134 2.61 -24.50 10.06
C SER A 134 1.28 -25.18 9.73
N THR A 135 1.09 -26.45 10.13
CA THR A 135 -0.11 -27.25 9.78
C THR A 135 -1.40 -26.78 10.46
N ALA A 136 -1.31 -26.01 11.56
CA ALA A 136 -2.43 -25.32 12.20
C ALA A 136 -2.70 -23.93 11.60
N GLY A 137 -2.09 -23.60 10.48
CA GLY A 137 -2.10 -22.28 9.85
C GLY A 137 -0.88 -21.44 10.24
N VAL A 138 -0.65 -20.43 9.45
CA VAL A 138 0.48 -19.50 9.61
C VAL A 138 0.02 -18.29 10.42
N LYS A 139 0.84 -17.84 11.39
CA LYS A 139 0.63 -16.57 12.05
C LYS A 139 1.01 -15.44 11.09
N ALA A 140 0.12 -14.52 10.87
CA ALA A 140 0.38 -13.35 10.05
C ALA A 140 -0.58 -12.21 10.42
N ALA A 141 -0.08 -10.98 10.41
CA ALA A 141 -0.89 -9.80 10.61
C ALA A 141 -1.53 -9.31 9.30
N ARG A 142 -0.89 -9.59 8.15
CA ARG A 142 -1.31 -9.11 6.84
C ARG A 142 -1.16 -10.19 5.77
N SER A 143 -2.03 -10.08 4.76
CA SER A 143 -2.00 -10.95 3.58
C SER A 143 -2.14 -10.15 2.30
N VAL A 144 -1.54 -10.65 1.22
CA VAL A 144 -1.72 -10.12 -0.13
C VAL A 144 -1.71 -11.26 -1.14
N LEU A 145 -2.60 -11.17 -2.13
CA LEU A 145 -2.64 -12.09 -3.27
C LEU A 145 -1.98 -11.42 -4.48
N VAL A 146 -0.93 -12.03 -5.01
CA VAL A 146 -0.23 -11.53 -6.20
C VAL A 146 0.06 -12.70 -7.13
N ALA A 147 -0.29 -12.59 -8.40
CA ALA A 147 -0.03 -13.61 -9.43
C ALA A 147 -0.44 -15.02 -8.97
N SER A 148 -1.67 -15.17 -8.44
CA SER A 148 -2.26 -16.42 -7.91
C SER A 148 -1.55 -17.01 -6.69
N ARG A 149 -0.60 -16.31 -6.08
CA ARG A 149 0.11 -16.75 -4.87
C ARG A 149 -0.26 -15.87 -3.68
N LEU A 150 -0.62 -16.49 -2.58
CA LEU A 150 -0.89 -15.81 -1.31
C LEU A 150 0.42 -15.60 -0.54
N TYR A 151 0.66 -14.37 -0.12
CA TYR A 151 1.78 -13.97 0.72
C TYR A 151 1.26 -13.49 2.07
N LEU A 152 1.95 -13.88 3.13
CA LEU A 152 1.62 -13.58 4.52
C LEU A 152 2.81 -12.94 5.20
N LEU A 153 2.62 -11.83 5.91
CA LEU A 153 3.67 -11.12 6.65
C LEU A 153 3.20 -10.67 8.02
N GLY A 154 4.14 -10.30 8.89
CA GLY A 154 3.85 -9.85 10.26
C GLY A 154 3.67 -11.03 11.22
N ASP A 155 4.54 -12.04 11.14
CA ASP A 155 4.67 -13.07 12.16
C ASP A 155 5.34 -12.44 13.39
N GLU A 156 4.66 -12.48 14.55
CA GLU A 156 5.17 -11.89 15.81
C GLU A 156 6.45 -12.57 16.31
N ASP A 157 6.59 -13.88 16.02
CA ASP A 157 7.74 -14.67 16.46
C ASP A 157 8.96 -14.50 15.53
N ASP A 158 8.71 -14.09 14.28
CA ASP A 158 9.74 -13.88 13.24
C ASP A 158 9.35 -12.71 12.32
N PRO A 159 9.57 -11.47 12.72
CA PRO A 159 9.09 -10.28 12.00
C PRO A 159 9.70 -10.11 10.60
N TRP A 160 10.85 -10.73 10.32
CA TRP A 160 11.49 -10.70 8.99
C TRP A 160 10.90 -11.69 7.99
N LYS A 161 10.06 -12.60 8.48
CA LYS A 161 9.53 -13.73 7.71
C LYS A 161 8.33 -13.31 6.86
N ILE A 162 8.39 -13.66 5.59
CA ILE A 162 7.26 -13.66 4.67
C ILE A 162 6.99 -15.11 4.28
N THR A 163 5.81 -15.61 4.60
CA THR A 163 5.37 -16.95 4.21
C THR A 163 4.51 -16.85 2.95
N PHE A 164 4.63 -17.80 2.05
CA PHE A 164 3.85 -17.81 0.80
C PHE A 164 3.35 -19.22 0.49
N GLY A 165 2.16 -19.28 -0.12
CA GLY A 165 1.54 -20.50 -0.59
C GLY A 165 2.00 -20.90 -1.99
N GLY A 166 1.42 -21.95 -2.55
CA GLY A 166 1.65 -22.38 -3.92
C GLY A 166 1.19 -21.36 -4.96
N ALA A 167 1.64 -21.54 -6.19
CA ALA A 167 1.33 -20.61 -7.29
C ALA A 167 0.00 -20.92 -8.00
N ASP A 168 -0.57 -22.08 -7.73
CA ASP A 168 -1.84 -22.53 -8.33
C ASP A 168 -3.00 -22.34 -7.35
N PRO A 169 -4.23 -22.15 -7.82
CA PRO A 169 -5.40 -22.00 -6.95
C PRO A 169 -5.57 -23.16 -5.95
N ASP A 170 -5.27 -24.38 -6.36
CA ASP A 170 -5.42 -25.58 -5.51
C ASP A 170 -4.33 -25.67 -4.44
N THR A 171 -3.18 -25.03 -4.63
CA THR A 171 -2.03 -25.05 -3.70
C THR A 171 -1.82 -23.69 -3.00
N MET A 172 -2.64 -22.70 -3.29
CA MET A 172 -2.48 -21.34 -2.75
C MET A 172 -2.46 -21.29 -1.22
N LEU A 173 -3.13 -22.21 -0.55
CA LEU A 173 -3.14 -22.34 0.92
C LEU A 173 -2.16 -23.38 1.43
N ASP A 174 -1.37 -24.01 0.58
CA ASP A 174 -0.31 -24.94 0.96
C ASP A 174 1.00 -24.16 1.17
N PHE A 175 1.36 -23.99 2.44
CA PHE A 175 2.58 -23.31 2.89
C PHE A 175 3.74 -24.26 3.14
N SER A 176 3.67 -25.50 2.65
CA SER A 176 4.78 -26.45 2.71
C SER A 176 5.96 -25.99 1.85
N ALA A 177 7.13 -26.54 2.13
CA ALA A 177 8.33 -26.24 1.36
C ALA A 177 8.26 -26.71 -0.11
N PHE A 178 7.32 -27.59 -0.43
CA PHE A 178 7.08 -28.06 -1.81
C PHE A 178 6.26 -27.11 -2.65
N ALA A 179 5.09 -26.70 -2.16
CA ALA A 179 4.16 -25.86 -2.90
C ALA A 179 4.44 -24.36 -2.67
N GLY A 180 4.75 -24.03 -1.43
CA GLY A 180 5.03 -22.68 -0.96
C GLY A 180 6.37 -22.55 -0.26
N GLY A 181 6.33 -21.97 0.95
CA GLY A 181 7.51 -21.82 1.78
C GLY A 181 7.57 -20.47 2.50
N TYR A 182 8.77 -20.07 2.85
CA TYR A 182 9.00 -18.76 3.44
C TYR A 182 10.33 -18.16 2.99
N ILE A 183 10.42 -16.86 3.08
CA ILE A 183 11.66 -16.10 2.89
C ILE A 183 11.82 -15.12 4.04
N ARG A 184 13.04 -14.81 4.43
CA ARG A 184 13.36 -13.76 5.41
C ARG A 184 14.02 -12.60 4.72
N ILE A 185 13.49 -11.41 4.97
CA ILE A 185 14.06 -10.17 4.44
C ILE A 185 14.92 -9.53 5.54
N ASN A 186 16.22 -9.34 5.25
CA ASN A 186 17.16 -8.68 6.15
C ASN A 186 17.17 -9.25 7.59
N ALA A 187 17.08 -10.57 7.72
CA ALA A 187 17.01 -11.24 9.01
C ALA A 187 18.12 -10.78 9.97
N GLY A 188 17.72 -10.39 11.20
CA GLY A 188 18.62 -9.88 12.23
C GLY A 188 18.99 -8.41 12.09
N SER A 189 18.52 -7.71 11.06
CA SER A 189 18.67 -6.25 10.94
C SER A 189 17.59 -5.50 11.72
N LYS A 190 17.71 -4.17 11.78
CA LYS A 190 16.67 -3.29 12.33
C LYS A 190 15.53 -3.02 11.34
N GLU A 191 15.68 -3.45 10.11
CA GLU A 191 14.71 -3.28 9.05
C GLU A 191 13.79 -4.52 8.99
N ILE A 192 12.48 -4.29 9.06
CA ILE A 192 11.45 -5.33 9.05
C ILE A 192 10.40 -5.07 7.96
N PRO A 193 9.92 -6.09 7.24
CA PRO A 193 8.82 -5.96 6.29
C PRO A 193 7.50 -5.69 7.03
N VAL A 194 6.84 -4.59 6.72
CA VAL A 194 5.60 -4.16 7.40
C VAL A 194 4.39 -4.09 6.48
N ALA A 195 4.59 -3.84 5.19
CA ALA A 195 3.51 -3.82 4.21
C ALA A 195 3.92 -4.54 2.92
N MET A 196 2.91 -5.02 2.22
CA MET A 196 3.08 -5.64 0.90
C MET A 196 1.89 -5.29 0.01
N ARG A 197 2.17 -4.97 -1.26
CA ARG A 197 1.14 -4.68 -2.27
C ARG A 197 1.52 -5.29 -3.61
N PRO A 198 0.52 -5.62 -4.45
CA PRO A 198 0.78 -6.02 -5.84
C PRO A 198 1.37 -4.84 -6.61
N PHE A 199 2.38 -5.13 -7.42
CA PHE A 199 3.07 -4.16 -8.25
C PHE A 199 3.47 -4.81 -9.59
N ARG A 200 3.59 -4.03 -10.65
CA ARG A 200 4.16 -4.49 -11.92
C ARG A 200 5.58 -3.94 -12.07
N ASN A 201 6.54 -4.85 -12.15
CA ASN A 201 7.93 -4.47 -12.37
C ASN A 201 8.15 -3.89 -13.79
N GLY A 202 9.35 -3.42 -14.09
CA GLY A 202 9.68 -2.85 -15.39
C GLY A 202 9.57 -3.81 -16.59
N LYS A 203 9.45 -5.12 -16.32
CA LYS A 203 9.19 -6.15 -17.35
C LYS A 203 7.69 -6.42 -17.55
N GLY A 204 6.84 -5.81 -16.71
CA GLY A 204 5.40 -6.02 -16.71
C GLY A 204 4.91 -7.19 -15.86
N ASP A 205 5.82 -7.91 -15.18
CA ASP A 205 5.44 -9.02 -14.30
C ASP A 205 4.75 -8.50 -13.04
N ALA A 206 3.68 -9.17 -12.63
CA ALA A 206 3.04 -8.91 -11.35
C ALA A 206 3.89 -9.49 -10.22
N VAL A 207 4.44 -8.64 -9.38
CA VAL A 207 5.30 -9.01 -8.25
C VAL A 207 4.79 -8.40 -6.95
N PRO A 208 5.00 -9.03 -5.79
CA PRO A 208 4.73 -8.39 -4.51
C PRO A 208 5.84 -7.38 -4.19
N MET A 209 5.46 -6.11 -4.05
CA MET A 209 6.32 -5.06 -3.53
C MET A 209 6.22 -5.06 -2.00
N VAL A 210 7.35 -5.13 -1.34
CA VAL A 210 7.49 -5.14 0.11
C VAL A 210 8.04 -3.81 0.58
N LEU A 211 7.34 -3.17 1.50
CA LEU A 211 7.79 -1.96 2.16
C LEU A 211 8.30 -2.34 3.55
N CYS A 212 9.52 -1.93 3.83
CA CYS A 212 10.17 -2.20 5.10
C CYS A 212 10.19 -0.95 5.98
N SER A 213 10.01 -1.14 7.28
CA SER A 213 10.22 -0.13 8.31
C SER A 213 11.61 -0.32 8.92
N GLU A 214 12.27 0.76 9.29
CA GLU A 214 13.54 0.74 10.01
C GLU A 214 13.48 1.66 11.24
N THR A 215 13.86 1.16 12.42
CA THR A 215 13.70 1.88 13.69
C THR A 215 14.42 3.23 13.71
N ASN A 216 15.62 3.32 13.13
CA ASN A 216 16.45 4.54 13.12
C ASN A 216 16.78 5.01 11.70
N GLY A 217 16.04 4.57 10.69
CA GLY A 217 16.24 4.91 9.28
C GLY A 217 14.90 5.08 8.57
N ASN A 218 14.97 5.29 7.27
CA ASN A 218 13.78 5.51 6.45
C ASN A 218 13.15 4.19 5.93
N GLY A 219 13.81 3.04 6.20
CA GLY A 219 13.41 1.77 5.61
C GLY A 219 13.70 1.69 4.11
N SER A 220 13.20 0.65 3.46
CA SER A 220 13.42 0.41 2.03
C SER A 220 12.22 -0.23 1.34
N LEU A 221 12.29 -0.24 0.00
CA LEU A 221 11.40 -1.01 -0.86
C LEU A 221 12.15 -2.19 -1.45
N LYS A 222 11.50 -3.34 -1.47
CA LYS A 222 12.01 -4.57 -2.10
C LYS A 222 10.89 -5.25 -2.84
N TYR A 223 11.19 -6.01 -3.88
CA TYR A 223 10.16 -6.86 -4.47
C TYR A 223 10.60 -8.32 -4.51
N LEU A 224 9.61 -9.20 -4.47
CA LEU A 224 9.84 -10.64 -4.54
C LEU A 224 9.62 -11.11 -5.96
N GLN A 225 10.62 -11.76 -6.53
CA GLN A 225 10.56 -12.32 -7.87
C GLN A 225 10.59 -13.85 -7.80
N SER A 226 9.57 -14.47 -8.40
CA SER A 226 9.57 -15.91 -8.59
C SER A 226 10.43 -16.27 -9.79
N SER A 227 11.27 -17.28 -9.63
CA SER A 227 12.11 -17.83 -10.68
C SER A 227 12.00 -19.35 -10.66
N SER A 228 12.19 -19.97 -11.81
CA SER A 228 12.21 -21.43 -11.94
C SER A 228 13.32 -21.87 -12.89
N MET A 229 13.86 -23.06 -12.62
CA MET A 229 14.84 -23.69 -13.48
C MET A 229 14.48 -25.17 -13.62
N GLN A 230 14.48 -25.64 -14.87
CA GLN A 230 14.34 -27.04 -15.14
C GLN A 230 15.71 -27.71 -14.94
N LEU A 231 15.78 -28.66 -14.02
CA LEU A 231 16.96 -29.49 -13.81
C LEU A 231 16.55 -30.95 -14.01
N ASP A 232 16.96 -31.53 -15.11
CA ASP A 232 16.48 -32.85 -15.59
C ASP A 232 14.94 -32.88 -15.68
N SER A 233 14.30 -33.81 -14.99
CA SER A 233 12.83 -33.89 -14.90
C SER A 233 12.24 -33.10 -13.75
N THR A 234 13.06 -32.39 -12.97
CA THR A 234 12.64 -31.65 -11.77
C THR A 234 12.60 -30.15 -12.05
N ASN A 235 11.44 -29.54 -11.82
CA ASN A 235 11.29 -28.09 -11.86
C ASN A 235 11.58 -27.50 -10.49
N ILE A 236 12.69 -26.76 -10.37
CA ILE A 236 13.10 -26.10 -9.14
C ILE A 236 12.56 -24.67 -9.18
N GLN A 237 11.74 -24.32 -8.21
CA GLN A 237 11.22 -22.96 -8.04
C GLN A 237 11.83 -22.31 -6.79
N TRP A 238 12.07 -21.00 -6.88
CA TRP A 238 12.50 -20.21 -5.73
C TRP A 238 12.00 -18.77 -5.84
N ILE A 239 11.97 -18.08 -4.71
CA ILE A 239 11.68 -16.66 -4.64
C ILE A 239 12.94 -15.91 -4.26
N SER A 240 13.30 -14.92 -5.06
CA SER A 240 14.41 -14.01 -4.81
C SER A 240 13.90 -12.69 -4.27
N VAL A 241 14.66 -12.10 -3.35
CA VAL A 241 14.48 -10.71 -2.93
C VAL A 241 15.32 -9.84 -3.86
N ILE A 242 14.68 -8.90 -4.52
CA ILE A 242 15.35 -7.90 -5.33
C ILE A 242 15.30 -6.59 -4.56
N ASP A 243 16.48 -6.06 -4.23
CA ASP A 243 16.59 -4.74 -3.65
C ASP A 243 16.27 -3.70 -4.73
N ASP A 244 15.36 -2.83 -4.39
CA ASP A 244 15.10 -1.66 -5.19
C ASP A 244 15.84 -0.48 -4.58
N ASN A 245 16.28 0.46 -5.43
CA ASN A 245 16.99 1.66 -4.98
C ASN A 245 16.09 2.67 -4.23
N GLY A 246 14.85 2.32 -3.97
CA GLY A 246 13.93 3.09 -3.14
C GLY A 246 14.33 3.01 -1.66
N ARG A 247 14.77 4.13 -1.08
CA ARG A 247 15.26 4.20 0.31
C ARG A 247 14.20 4.60 1.33
N ASP A 248 12.98 4.90 0.89
CA ASP A 248 11.92 5.35 1.77
C ASP A 248 10.86 4.26 1.91
N GLY A 249 10.97 3.46 2.95
CA GLY A 249 9.91 2.51 3.34
C GLY A 249 8.77 3.19 4.09
N THR A 250 8.00 2.43 4.86
CA THR A 250 6.89 2.97 5.64
C THR A 250 6.84 2.40 7.04
N ASP A 251 6.43 3.24 8.00
CA ASP A 251 6.01 2.78 9.33
C ASP A 251 4.48 2.63 9.40
N ALA A 252 3.74 3.13 8.39
CA ALA A 252 2.29 3.10 8.30
C ALA A 252 1.79 2.09 7.25
N PRO A 253 1.78 0.79 7.56
CA PRO A 253 1.49 -0.26 6.58
C PRO A 253 0.09 -0.20 5.97
N ASP A 254 -0.88 0.35 6.70
CA ASP A 254 -2.26 0.49 6.25
C ASP A 254 -2.49 1.77 5.42
N SER A 255 -1.47 2.64 5.33
CA SER A 255 -1.49 3.81 4.45
C SER A 255 -1.13 3.49 2.99
N VAL A 256 -0.61 2.30 2.71
CA VAL A 256 -0.09 1.96 1.38
C VAL A 256 -1.23 1.70 0.40
N VAL A 257 -1.35 2.53 -0.61
CA VAL A 257 -2.37 2.51 -1.65
C VAL A 257 -1.71 2.22 -3.00
N VAL A 258 -2.43 1.50 -3.87
CA VAL A 258 -2.01 1.25 -5.26
C VAL A 258 -2.87 2.09 -6.20
N TYR A 259 -2.24 2.96 -6.98
CA TYR A 259 -2.91 3.75 -8.00
C TYR A 259 -2.11 3.71 -9.31
N ASN A 260 -2.73 3.28 -10.40
CA ASN A 260 -2.10 3.18 -11.73
C ASN A 260 -0.70 2.52 -11.71
N ASN A 261 -0.55 1.44 -10.96
CA ASN A 261 0.71 0.73 -10.74
C ASN A 261 1.79 1.51 -9.96
N ALA A 262 1.47 2.66 -9.39
CA ALA A 262 2.32 3.33 -8.41
C ALA A 262 1.85 2.97 -6.99
N LEU A 263 2.76 2.86 -6.05
CA LEU A 263 2.45 2.82 -4.63
C LEU A 263 2.50 4.25 -4.10
N ILE A 264 1.45 4.65 -3.39
CA ILE A 264 1.38 5.93 -2.70
C ILE A 264 1.19 5.62 -1.22
N TYR A 265 2.04 6.17 -0.37
CA TYR A 265 2.10 5.82 1.04
C TYR A 265 2.73 6.92 1.90
N ILE A 266 2.59 6.79 3.20
CA ILE A 266 3.21 7.67 4.18
C ILE A 266 4.54 7.07 4.63
N SER A 267 5.63 7.82 4.50
CA SER A 267 6.94 7.52 5.07
C SER A 267 7.22 8.45 6.26
N LYS A 268 8.37 8.28 6.92
CA LYS A 268 8.83 9.21 7.98
C LYS A 268 9.09 10.63 7.47
N THR A 269 9.36 10.79 6.18
CA THR A 269 9.71 12.07 5.55
C THR A 269 8.57 12.69 4.75
N GLY A 270 7.35 12.15 4.86
CA GLY A 270 6.17 12.65 4.17
C GLY A 270 5.51 11.60 3.29
N PHE A 271 4.65 12.04 2.37
CA PHE A 271 3.98 11.16 1.43
C PHE A 271 4.86 10.89 0.23
N LYS A 272 4.98 9.63 -0.13
CA LYS A 272 5.83 9.15 -1.21
C LYS A 272 5.02 8.44 -2.28
N THR A 273 5.53 8.49 -3.51
CA THR A 273 5.07 7.66 -4.61
C THR A 273 6.23 6.89 -5.23
N THR A 274 5.95 5.68 -5.69
CA THR A 274 6.93 4.94 -6.52
C THR A 274 6.77 5.35 -7.97
N LEU A 275 7.89 5.71 -8.61
CA LEU A 275 7.94 6.01 -10.03
C LEU A 275 8.87 5.02 -10.72
N THR A 276 8.41 4.42 -11.81
CA THR A 276 9.28 3.68 -12.72
C THR A 276 9.91 4.67 -13.68
N LYS A 277 11.22 4.89 -13.62
CA LYS A 277 11.95 5.74 -14.57
C LYS A 277 12.39 4.88 -15.77
N PRO A 278 11.72 4.97 -16.94
CA PRO A 278 12.06 4.16 -18.11
C PRO A 278 13.47 4.42 -18.62
N GLN A 279 13.99 5.63 -18.38
CA GLN A 279 15.31 6.09 -18.84
C GLN A 279 16.50 5.48 -18.07
N MET A 280 16.26 4.82 -16.92
CA MET A 280 17.29 4.23 -16.07
C MET A 280 17.11 2.70 -15.94
N GLN A 281 16.87 1.97 -17.02
CA GLN A 281 16.71 0.51 -17.03
C GLN A 281 15.68 -0.01 -16.02
N ASN A 282 14.54 0.69 -15.92
CA ASN A 282 13.43 0.33 -15.02
C ASN A 282 13.78 0.36 -13.51
N VAL A 283 14.70 1.19 -13.11
CA VAL A 283 14.97 1.45 -11.70
C VAL A 283 13.78 2.18 -11.09
N LEU A 284 13.19 1.60 -10.07
CA LEU A 284 12.21 2.28 -9.22
C LEU A 284 12.89 3.41 -8.46
N SER A 285 12.26 4.56 -8.43
CA SER A 285 12.64 5.65 -7.53
C SER A 285 11.41 6.03 -6.72
N THR A 286 11.63 6.52 -5.52
CA THR A 286 10.60 7.19 -4.74
C THR A 286 10.64 8.68 -5.02
N ASP A 287 9.48 9.30 -5.16
CA ASP A 287 9.33 10.73 -5.33
C ASP A 287 8.49 11.31 -4.19
N ASN A 288 8.74 12.56 -3.86
CA ASN A 288 8.04 13.24 -2.79
C ASN A 288 6.78 13.93 -3.32
N LEU A 289 5.64 13.66 -2.71
CA LEU A 289 4.36 14.27 -3.06
C LEU A 289 4.02 15.47 -2.18
N THR A 290 4.89 15.85 -1.25
CA THR A 290 4.57 16.80 -0.17
C THR A 290 5.35 18.09 -0.22
N ASP A 291 6.11 18.36 -1.26
CA ASP A 291 6.93 19.57 -1.35
C ASP A 291 6.11 20.86 -1.18
N ASN A 292 4.88 20.87 -1.71
CA ASN A 292 3.97 22.02 -1.62
C ASN A 292 3.21 22.11 -0.29
N ILE A 293 3.21 21.05 0.54
CA ILE A 293 2.47 20.99 1.81
C ILE A 293 3.38 20.58 2.98
N GLN A 294 4.68 20.77 2.83
CA GLN A 294 5.67 20.37 3.84
C GLN A 294 5.39 20.92 5.25
N PRO A 295 4.94 22.18 5.43
CA PRO A 295 4.58 22.70 6.75
C PRO A 295 3.43 21.95 7.43
N ASP A 296 2.49 21.40 6.66
CA ASP A 296 1.41 20.58 7.21
C ASP A 296 1.92 19.17 7.56
N VAL A 297 2.82 18.62 6.76
CA VAL A 297 3.46 17.32 7.02
C VAL A 297 4.24 17.34 8.34
N GLU A 298 4.92 18.43 8.65
CA GLU A 298 5.67 18.60 9.90
C GLU A 298 4.77 18.59 11.16
N ARG A 299 3.48 18.83 11.00
CA ARG A 299 2.48 18.74 12.08
C ARG A 299 1.99 17.32 12.36
N LEU A 300 2.32 16.36 11.50
CA LEU A 300 1.99 14.96 11.72
C LEU A 300 2.69 14.42 12.97
N ASN A 301 1.94 13.67 13.78
CA ASN A 301 2.51 13.05 14.96
C ASN A 301 3.29 11.79 14.58
N SER A 302 4.62 11.91 14.47
CA SER A 302 5.52 10.83 14.05
C SER A 302 5.43 9.57 14.92
N ASN A 303 5.11 9.70 16.20
CA ASN A 303 4.96 8.56 17.12
C ASN A 303 3.72 7.72 16.80
N PHE A 304 2.70 8.31 16.19
CA PHE A 304 1.42 7.67 15.91
C PHE A 304 1.13 7.52 14.40
N ILE A 305 2.05 7.92 13.55
CA ILE A 305 1.92 7.82 12.08
C ILE A 305 1.68 6.38 11.61
N HIS A 306 2.16 5.39 12.37
CA HIS A 306 1.97 3.97 12.09
C HIS A 306 0.49 3.51 12.07
N LYS A 307 -0.41 4.31 12.65
CA LYS A 307 -1.86 4.06 12.63
C LYS A 307 -2.54 4.57 11.36
N SER A 308 -1.86 5.38 10.55
CA SER A 308 -2.46 6.02 9.37
C SER A 308 -3.01 5.00 8.38
N ILE A 309 -4.16 5.35 7.80
CA ILE A 309 -4.89 4.50 6.86
C ILE A 309 -5.00 5.23 5.54
N GLY A 310 -4.74 4.53 4.43
CA GLY A 310 -4.92 5.02 3.07
C GLY A 310 -6.01 4.25 2.32
N LEU A 311 -6.75 4.94 1.48
CA LEU A 311 -7.79 4.34 0.64
C LEU A 311 -7.86 5.07 -0.70
N GLU A 312 -7.85 4.33 -1.81
CA GLU A 312 -8.12 4.87 -3.15
C GLU A 312 -9.57 4.58 -3.57
N VAL A 313 -10.24 5.61 -4.06
CA VAL A 313 -11.58 5.47 -4.66
C VAL A 313 -11.72 6.44 -5.81
N ASN A 314 -11.93 5.91 -7.01
CA ASN A 314 -12.20 6.70 -8.22
C ASN A 314 -11.16 7.81 -8.51
N GLY A 315 -9.88 7.55 -8.25
CA GLY A 315 -8.80 8.50 -8.48
C GLY A 315 -8.65 9.57 -7.39
N MET A 316 -9.38 9.44 -6.30
CA MET A 316 -9.16 10.19 -5.07
C MET A 316 -8.48 9.29 -4.05
N ILE A 317 -7.40 9.74 -3.43
CA ILE A 317 -6.71 9.00 -2.38
C ILE A 317 -6.94 9.72 -1.07
N TYR A 318 -7.53 9.00 -0.14
CA TYR A 318 -7.86 9.47 1.20
C TYR A 318 -6.84 8.94 2.19
N PHE A 319 -6.30 9.81 3.02
CA PHE A 319 -5.40 9.44 4.12
C PHE A 319 -5.96 9.92 5.45
N ALA A 320 -6.31 9.00 6.33
CA ALA A 320 -6.60 9.32 7.72
C ALA A 320 -5.27 9.42 8.49
N VAL A 321 -4.99 10.57 9.08
CA VAL A 321 -3.68 10.89 9.68
C VAL A 321 -3.79 11.51 11.06
N PRO A 322 -2.78 11.33 11.94
CA PRO A 322 -2.72 11.95 13.27
C PRO A 322 -1.98 13.31 13.20
N VAL A 323 -2.69 14.42 13.22
CA VAL A 323 -2.10 15.76 13.23
C VAL A 323 -2.13 16.34 14.64
N GLY A 324 -0.97 16.47 15.28
CA GLY A 324 -0.87 16.93 16.66
C GLY A 324 -1.65 16.07 17.67
N SER A 325 -1.98 14.83 17.33
CA SER A 325 -2.87 13.94 18.09
C SER A 325 -2.30 12.53 18.15
N GLU A 326 -2.73 11.73 19.13
CA GLU A 326 -2.46 10.29 19.21
C GLU A 326 -3.44 9.45 18.38
N LYS A 327 -4.52 10.07 17.91
CA LYS A 327 -5.58 9.47 17.12
C LYS A 327 -5.60 10.06 15.73
N LEU A 328 -6.14 9.32 14.78
CA LEU A 328 -6.37 9.81 13.43
C LEU A 328 -7.50 10.84 13.49
N ASN A 329 -7.18 12.09 13.32
CA ASN A 329 -8.12 13.21 13.52
C ASN A 329 -8.35 14.06 12.28
N GLN A 330 -7.57 13.84 11.23
CA GLN A 330 -7.74 14.52 9.95
C GLN A 330 -7.79 13.54 8.80
N LEU A 331 -8.56 13.90 7.78
CA LEU A 331 -8.61 13.21 6.49
C LEU A 331 -7.97 14.12 5.42
N TRP A 332 -6.86 13.68 4.88
CA TRP A 332 -6.15 14.35 3.80
C TRP A 332 -6.52 13.68 2.47
N VAL A 333 -6.76 14.48 1.45
CA VAL A 333 -7.25 13.99 0.16
C VAL A 333 -6.31 14.43 -0.94
N LEU A 334 -5.82 13.46 -1.71
CA LEU A 334 -4.99 13.67 -2.89
C LEU A 334 -5.82 13.37 -4.14
N ASP A 335 -6.08 14.39 -4.96
CA ASP A 335 -6.83 14.25 -6.21
C ASP A 335 -5.91 13.91 -7.37
N MET A 336 -5.87 12.62 -7.70
CA MET A 336 -5.06 12.11 -8.82
C MET A 336 -5.65 12.42 -10.19
N LYS A 337 -6.94 12.77 -10.29
CA LYS A 337 -7.57 13.19 -11.55
C LYS A 337 -7.09 14.57 -11.99
N ARG A 338 -6.69 15.39 -11.03
CA ARG A 338 -6.13 16.74 -11.25
C ARG A 338 -4.60 16.75 -11.24
N GLY A 339 -3.95 15.60 -11.44
CA GLY A 339 -2.49 15.53 -11.51
C GLY A 339 -1.79 15.42 -10.16
N GLY A 340 -2.48 14.97 -9.12
CA GLY A 340 -1.90 14.79 -7.78
C GLY A 340 -1.93 16.07 -6.93
N VAL A 341 -3.06 16.76 -6.95
CA VAL A 341 -3.29 17.99 -6.17
C VAL A 341 -3.84 17.63 -4.79
N TRP A 342 -3.22 18.16 -3.74
CA TRP A 342 -3.73 18.04 -2.38
C TRP A 342 -4.94 18.95 -2.17
N CYS A 343 -6.03 18.36 -1.67
CA CYS A 343 -7.18 19.11 -1.20
C CYS A 343 -6.94 19.60 0.23
N MET A 344 -7.71 20.58 0.68
CA MET A 344 -7.64 21.04 2.08
C MET A 344 -7.92 19.88 3.04
N PRO A 345 -7.15 19.77 4.13
CA PRO A 345 -7.37 18.75 5.14
C PRO A 345 -8.74 18.89 5.83
N TRP A 346 -9.44 17.79 6.00
CA TRP A 346 -10.72 17.78 6.72
C TRP A 346 -10.48 17.38 8.17
N VAL A 347 -10.81 18.26 9.10
CA VAL A 347 -10.77 17.96 10.54
C VAL A 347 -12.08 17.28 10.92
N ILE A 348 -12.05 15.97 11.08
CA ILE A 348 -13.26 15.16 11.24
C ILE A 348 -13.42 14.67 12.70
N GLY A 349 -12.33 14.43 13.40
CA GLY A 349 -12.30 13.85 14.73
C GLY A 349 -11.69 12.46 14.74
N ASP A 350 -12.00 11.64 15.74
CA ASP A 350 -11.37 10.34 15.98
C ASP A 350 -11.76 9.29 14.93
N ILE A 351 -10.99 9.19 13.84
CA ILE A 351 -11.19 8.22 12.76
C ILE A 351 -10.62 6.88 13.21
N ASN A 352 -11.46 5.85 13.30
CA ASN A 352 -11.06 4.50 13.68
C ASN A 352 -10.75 3.62 12.47
N ASP A 353 -11.48 3.80 11.35
CA ASP A 353 -11.28 3.04 10.11
C ASP A 353 -11.84 3.78 8.91
N LEU A 354 -11.36 3.40 7.73
CA LEU A 354 -11.71 3.94 6.44
C LEU A 354 -11.84 2.79 5.44
N LYS A 355 -13.03 2.62 4.86
CA LYS A 355 -13.34 1.52 3.95
C LYS A 355 -14.17 1.96 2.76
N VAL A 356 -14.05 1.20 1.70
CA VAL A 356 -14.90 1.32 0.52
C VAL A 356 -15.95 0.21 0.50
N TYR A 357 -17.15 0.53 0.04
CA TYR A 357 -18.15 -0.49 -0.25
C TYR A 357 -18.89 -0.17 -1.56
N GLY A 358 -19.33 -1.23 -2.24
CA GLY A 358 -20.22 -1.13 -3.39
C GLY A 358 -21.68 -1.09 -2.91
N SER A 359 -22.38 -0.01 -3.24
CA SER A 359 -23.80 0.11 -2.93
C SER A 359 -24.66 -0.67 -3.93
N SER A 360 -25.89 -1.00 -3.54
CA SER A 360 -26.87 -1.68 -4.39
C SER A 360 -27.27 -0.88 -5.64
N ASP A 361 -27.00 0.44 -5.65
CA ASP A 361 -27.19 1.34 -6.80
C ASP A 361 -26.02 1.31 -7.80
N GLY A 362 -25.01 0.45 -7.57
CA GLY A 362 -23.82 0.32 -8.39
C GLY A 362 -22.75 1.41 -8.13
N LYS A 363 -22.96 2.29 -7.16
CA LYS A 363 -21.98 3.32 -6.80
C LYS A 363 -21.00 2.80 -5.77
N THR A 364 -19.75 3.19 -5.90
CA THR A 364 -18.71 2.97 -4.91
C THR A 364 -18.71 4.13 -3.92
N ARG A 365 -18.80 3.83 -2.64
CA ARG A 365 -18.90 4.82 -1.56
C ARG A 365 -17.82 4.61 -0.52
N VAL A 366 -17.43 5.68 0.15
CA VAL A 366 -16.42 5.68 1.22
C VAL A 366 -17.13 5.76 2.56
N LEU A 367 -16.78 4.85 3.46
CA LEU A 367 -17.27 4.81 4.83
C LEU A 367 -16.14 5.17 5.80
N LEU A 368 -16.43 6.08 6.73
CA LEU A 368 -15.58 6.41 7.87
C LEU A 368 -16.22 5.91 9.16
N ALA A 369 -15.45 5.20 9.96
CA ALA A 369 -15.80 4.90 11.34
C ALA A 369 -15.21 5.97 12.25
N ILE A 370 -16.07 6.76 12.90
CA ILE A 370 -15.67 7.87 13.77
C ILE A 370 -16.30 7.66 15.15
N GLY A 371 -15.46 7.40 16.17
CA GLY A 371 -15.96 7.03 17.49
C GLY A 371 -16.87 5.80 17.41
N ASP A 372 -18.13 5.97 17.74
CA ASP A 372 -19.19 4.94 17.68
C ASP A 372 -20.10 5.04 16.44
N LYS A 373 -19.78 5.93 15.51
CA LYS A 373 -20.61 6.22 14.32
C LYS A 373 -19.93 5.71 13.05
N LEU A 374 -20.80 5.29 12.10
CA LEU A 374 -20.40 5.02 10.73
C LEU A 374 -20.97 6.13 9.84
N ILE A 375 -20.08 6.85 9.16
CA ILE A 375 -20.41 7.98 8.31
C ILE A 375 -20.06 7.63 6.87
N GLU A 376 -20.94 7.98 5.94
CA GLU A 376 -20.73 7.84 4.52
C GLU A 376 -20.29 9.19 3.94
N LEU A 377 -19.18 9.18 3.19
CA LEU A 377 -18.85 10.30 2.30
C LEU A 377 -19.68 10.16 1.03
N THR A 378 -20.52 11.14 0.78
CA THR A 378 -21.43 11.17 -0.37
C THR A 378 -21.10 12.33 -1.28
N ASP A 379 -21.21 12.12 -2.59
CA ASP A 379 -21.15 13.20 -3.59
C ASP A 379 -22.42 14.06 -3.60
N GLU A 380 -23.46 13.64 -2.88
CA GLU A 380 -24.67 14.45 -2.74
C GLU A 380 -24.34 15.66 -1.87
N VAL A 381 -24.36 16.82 -2.49
CA VAL A 381 -24.10 18.11 -1.88
C VAL A 381 -25.12 18.40 -0.78
N LYS A 382 -24.89 17.85 0.39
CA LYS A 382 -25.56 18.25 1.62
C LYS A 382 -24.57 19.10 2.40
N MET A 383 -24.42 20.34 2.09
CA MET A 383 -23.54 21.37 2.64
C MET A 383 -23.46 21.39 4.18
N THR A 384 -23.58 20.23 4.81
CA THR A 384 -23.54 20.08 6.27
C THR A 384 -22.88 18.77 6.65
N ASP A 385 -21.97 18.83 7.63
CA ASP A 385 -21.49 17.65 8.33
C ASP A 385 -22.39 17.37 9.53
N SER A 386 -23.10 16.24 9.50
CA SER A 386 -24.02 15.83 10.57
C SER A 386 -25.00 16.94 11.00
N GLY A 387 -25.44 17.75 10.04
CA GLY A 387 -26.35 18.88 10.26
C GLY A 387 -25.69 20.19 10.70
N LYS A 388 -24.36 20.24 10.78
CA LYS A 388 -23.60 21.49 11.02
C LYS A 388 -23.06 22.03 9.70
N PRO A 389 -23.04 23.35 9.50
CA PRO A 389 -22.45 23.93 8.32
C PRO A 389 -20.95 23.65 8.24
N PHE A 390 -20.43 23.36 7.05
CA PHE A 390 -19.00 23.42 6.80
C PHE A 390 -18.53 24.86 6.86
N ILE A 391 -17.38 25.08 7.48
CA ILE A 391 -16.62 26.30 7.31
C ILE A 391 -15.59 26.01 6.23
N THR A 392 -15.78 26.62 5.05
CA THR A 392 -14.80 26.57 3.97
C THR A 392 -14.12 27.94 3.94
N ASP A 393 -12.81 27.95 4.12
CA ASP A 393 -12.00 29.16 4.03
C ASP A 393 -10.80 28.86 3.13
N ILE A 394 -10.71 29.59 2.02
CA ILE A 394 -9.60 29.49 1.07
C ILE A 394 -8.84 30.81 1.16
N GLY A 395 -7.65 30.76 1.79
CA GLY A 395 -6.74 31.89 1.84
C GLY A 395 -5.61 31.74 0.83
N SER A 396 -5.19 32.84 0.21
CA SER A 396 -3.95 32.88 -0.54
C SER A 396 -2.76 32.91 0.43
N GLY A 397 -1.60 32.42 -0.03
CA GLY A 397 -0.33 32.91 0.50
C GLY A 397 -0.12 34.40 0.19
N VAL A 398 1.01 34.93 0.60
CA VAL A 398 1.39 36.30 0.28
C VAL A 398 1.65 36.38 -1.23
N VAL A 399 0.90 37.27 -1.91
CA VAL A 399 1.09 37.59 -3.32
C VAL A 399 1.96 38.85 -3.38
N LYS A 400 3.19 38.70 -3.82
CA LYS A 400 4.15 39.82 -4.04
C LYS A 400 4.09 40.27 -5.49
N PHE A 401 4.27 41.57 -5.71
CA PHE A 401 4.28 42.15 -7.05
C PHE A 401 5.69 42.27 -7.66
N SER A 402 6.74 42.01 -6.86
CA SER A 402 8.11 41.83 -7.30
C SER A 402 8.79 40.68 -6.52
N GLU A 403 9.90 40.12 -7.05
CA GLU A 403 10.62 39.01 -6.39
C GLU A 403 11.15 39.39 -5.01
N ASP A 404 11.61 40.63 -4.86
CA ASP A 404 12.14 41.19 -3.61
C ASP A 404 11.09 41.79 -2.69
N GLY A 405 9.85 42.01 -3.21
CA GLY A 405 8.75 42.65 -2.47
C GLY A 405 8.90 44.16 -2.32
N ALA A 406 9.86 44.80 -3.00
CA ALA A 406 10.14 46.21 -2.86
C ALA A 406 9.29 47.09 -3.78
N MET A 407 8.54 46.51 -4.71
CA MET A 407 7.71 47.29 -5.65
C MET A 407 6.38 47.67 -5.03
N TRP A 408 6.15 48.98 -4.99
CA TRP A 408 4.84 49.54 -4.65
C TRP A 408 3.88 49.49 -5.85
N THR A 409 2.66 49.15 -5.55
CA THR A 409 1.64 48.91 -6.55
C THR A 409 0.32 49.51 -6.07
N SER A 410 -0.33 50.28 -6.91
CA SER A 410 -1.73 50.66 -6.72
C SER A 410 -2.64 49.56 -7.23
N LEU A 411 -3.45 49.01 -6.36
CA LEU A 411 -4.46 48.01 -6.72
C LEU A 411 -5.64 48.69 -7.36
N VAL A 412 -5.99 48.31 -8.59
CA VAL A 412 -7.13 48.83 -9.30
C VAL A 412 -8.40 48.06 -8.99
N ASP A 413 -8.35 46.75 -9.19
CA ASP A 413 -9.45 45.85 -8.84
C ASP A 413 -8.99 44.46 -8.56
N ILE A 414 -9.87 43.68 -7.91
CA ILE A 414 -9.74 42.24 -7.72
C ILE A 414 -11.00 41.54 -8.21
N THR A 415 -10.84 40.54 -9.03
CA THR A 415 -11.93 39.73 -9.57
C THR A 415 -11.84 38.29 -9.08
N PHE A 416 -12.82 37.83 -8.32
CA PHE A 416 -12.97 36.42 -7.92
C PHE A 416 -13.86 35.68 -8.93
N ILE A 417 -13.38 34.58 -9.46
CA ILE A 417 -14.12 33.74 -10.38
C ILE A 417 -14.54 32.45 -9.66
N LEU A 418 -15.83 32.32 -9.39
CA LEU A 418 -16.45 31.23 -8.69
C LEU A 418 -17.22 30.31 -9.64
N LEU A 419 -17.18 29.03 -9.40
CA LEU A 419 -18.01 28.01 -10.05
C LEU A 419 -19.09 27.56 -9.07
N LYS A 420 -20.33 27.48 -9.55
CA LYS A 420 -21.51 26.97 -8.82
C LYS A 420 -21.69 27.56 -7.41
N PRO A 421 -21.46 28.86 -7.17
CA PRO A 421 -21.59 29.39 -5.82
C PRO A 421 -23.03 29.34 -5.31
N THR A 422 -23.19 28.95 -4.04
CA THR A 422 -24.49 28.93 -3.33
C THR A 422 -24.33 29.49 -1.92
N GLY A 423 -25.41 30.06 -1.38
CA GLY A 423 -25.42 30.62 -0.02
C GLY A 423 -24.62 31.91 0.11
N THR A 424 -24.24 32.27 1.32
CA THR A 424 -23.48 33.48 1.62
C THR A 424 -21.99 33.18 1.62
N ILE A 425 -21.25 33.87 0.76
CA ILE A 425 -19.80 33.77 0.63
C ILE A 425 -19.18 35.09 1.06
N ASN A 426 -18.18 35.02 1.93
CA ASN A 426 -17.44 36.15 2.46
C ASN A 426 -16.11 36.29 1.71
N PHE A 427 -15.72 37.48 1.38
CA PHE A 427 -14.51 37.84 0.68
C PHE A 427 -13.73 38.83 1.53
N SER A 428 -12.44 38.58 1.71
CA SER A 428 -11.53 39.48 2.39
C SER A 428 -10.28 39.70 1.55
N VAL A 429 -9.79 40.92 1.47
CA VAL A 429 -8.49 41.25 0.90
C VAL A 429 -7.75 42.12 1.90
N SER A 430 -6.56 41.72 2.23
CA SER A 430 -5.67 42.41 3.13
C SER A 430 -4.39 42.76 2.39
N GLY A 431 -3.81 43.90 2.69
CA GLY A 431 -2.54 44.30 2.14
C GLY A 431 -1.59 44.79 3.22
N LYS A 432 -0.34 44.92 2.89
CA LYS A 432 0.67 45.48 3.75
C LYS A 432 1.52 46.46 2.98
N THR A 433 1.74 47.61 3.59
CA THR A 433 2.82 48.52 3.33
C THR A 433 4.03 48.13 4.21
N GLU A 434 5.23 48.58 3.87
CA GLU A 434 6.48 48.16 4.49
C GLU A 434 6.51 48.24 6.01
N ASP A 435 5.86 49.25 6.59
CA ASP A 435 5.89 49.57 8.01
C ASP A 435 4.64 49.19 8.81
N GLU A 436 3.57 48.73 8.16
CA GLU A 436 2.32 48.42 8.83
C GLU A 436 1.99 46.93 8.88
N PRO A 437 1.36 46.45 9.96
CA PRO A 437 0.86 45.09 10.01
C PRO A 437 -0.23 44.90 8.96
N LEU A 438 -0.41 43.63 8.52
CA LEU A 438 -1.46 43.24 7.56
C LEU A 438 -2.83 43.82 7.95
N GLN A 439 -3.34 44.72 7.14
CA GLN A 439 -4.65 45.37 7.37
C GLN A 439 -5.69 44.90 6.33
N PRO A 440 -6.88 44.51 6.75
CA PRO A 440 -7.98 44.25 5.83
C PRO A 440 -8.50 45.56 5.28
N PHE A 441 -8.37 45.80 3.97
CA PHE A 441 -8.91 46.97 3.32
C PHE A 441 -10.18 46.71 2.49
N LEU A 442 -10.45 45.44 2.18
CA LEU A 442 -11.68 45.03 1.53
C LEU A 442 -12.28 43.85 2.27
N ASN A 443 -13.52 44.01 2.75
CA ASN A 443 -14.28 42.91 3.36
C ASN A 443 -15.75 43.06 2.95
N PHE A 444 -16.29 42.03 2.29
CA PHE A 444 -17.69 42.04 1.88
C PHE A 444 -18.26 40.63 1.81
N SER A 445 -19.58 40.53 1.88
CA SER A 445 -20.31 39.28 1.73
C SER A 445 -21.26 39.35 0.55
N LYS A 446 -21.43 38.23 -0.15
CA LYS A 446 -22.41 38.13 -1.24
C LYS A 446 -23.20 36.85 -1.12
N ASN A 447 -24.54 37.00 -1.16
CA ASN A 447 -25.45 35.85 -1.17
C ASN A 447 -25.73 35.40 -2.60
N PHE A 448 -25.53 34.09 -2.81
CA PHE A 448 -25.80 33.40 -4.07
C PHE A 448 -27.00 32.48 -3.88
N THR A 449 -28.19 33.01 -4.04
CA THR A 449 -29.40 32.18 -4.03
C THR A 449 -29.48 31.43 -5.35
N PRO A 450 -29.47 30.08 -5.34
CA PRO A 450 -29.72 29.31 -6.56
C PRO A 450 -31.10 29.72 -7.09
N LYS A 451 -31.15 30.37 -8.22
CA LYS A 451 -32.42 30.54 -8.93
C LYS A 451 -32.74 29.16 -9.54
N THR A 452 -33.30 28.29 -8.75
CA THR A 452 -34.03 27.13 -9.27
C THR A 452 -35.19 27.70 -10.06
N VAL A 453 -35.01 27.82 -11.35
CA VAL A 453 -36.13 28.04 -12.26
C VAL A 453 -36.75 26.65 -12.43
N PRO A 454 -37.90 26.37 -11.83
CA PRO A 454 -38.52 25.06 -12.00
C PRO A 454 -38.84 24.91 -13.49
N ILE A 455 -38.21 23.90 -14.11
CA ILE A 455 -38.52 23.49 -15.48
C ILE A 455 -39.69 22.51 -15.40
N GLY A 456 -40.91 23.00 -15.54
CA GLY A 456 -42.14 22.21 -15.55
C GLY A 456 -43.16 22.77 -16.51
N TRP A 457 -44.13 21.99 -16.92
CA TRP A 457 -45.11 22.33 -17.94
C TRP A 457 -45.87 23.67 -17.69
N ASN A 458 -46.09 24.03 -16.44
CA ASN A 458 -46.84 25.24 -16.03
C ASN A 458 -46.00 26.20 -15.18
N THR A 459 -44.68 26.20 -15.30
CA THR A 459 -43.80 27.13 -14.58
C THR A 459 -43.47 28.35 -15.45
N PRO A 460 -43.02 29.48 -14.86
CA PRO A 460 -42.63 30.68 -15.64
C PRO A 460 -41.59 30.42 -16.73
N SER A 461 -40.86 29.29 -16.67
CA SER A 461 -39.87 28.85 -17.66
C SER A 461 -40.28 27.60 -18.43
N GLY A 462 -41.47 27.07 -18.22
CA GLY A 462 -41.99 25.87 -18.89
C GLY A 462 -42.67 26.16 -20.23
N TRP A 463 -43.36 25.14 -20.77
CA TRP A 463 -43.97 25.16 -22.10
C TRP A 463 -44.88 26.39 -22.35
N ASN A 464 -45.64 26.85 -21.36
CA ASN A 464 -46.52 28.01 -21.44
C ASN A 464 -45.87 29.33 -20.96
N SER A 465 -44.56 29.37 -20.84
CA SER A 465 -43.84 30.58 -20.46
C SER A 465 -43.89 31.61 -21.59
N PRO A 466 -44.19 32.89 -21.28
CA PRO A 466 -44.09 33.97 -22.27
C PRO A 466 -42.66 34.17 -22.80
N LEU A 467 -41.66 33.51 -22.20
CA LEU A 467 -40.24 33.56 -22.59
C LEU A 467 -39.82 32.38 -23.47
N GLY A 468 -40.71 31.44 -23.77
CA GLY A 468 -40.46 30.28 -24.63
C GLY A 468 -39.62 29.14 -23.97
N TRP A 469 -39.52 28.02 -24.69
CA TRP A 469 -38.76 26.83 -24.27
C TRP A 469 -37.27 27.11 -24.18
N GLY A 470 -36.68 26.74 -23.08
CA GLY A 470 -35.21 26.74 -22.92
C GLY A 470 -34.60 28.12 -22.64
N PHE A 471 -35.38 29.07 -22.16
CA PHE A 471 -34.83 30.33 -21.69
C PHE A 471 -34.06 30.12 -20.37
N VAL A 472 -32.76 29.93 -20.49
CA VAL A 472 -31.83 30.12 -19.40
C VAL A 472 -31.25 31.52 -19.54
N PRO A 473 -31.32 32.36 -18.50
CA PRO A 473 -30.74 33.72 -18.58
C PRO A 473 -29.32 33.64 -19.10
N LYS A 474 -29.01 34.41 -20.15
CA LYS A 474 -27.70 34.41 -20.85
C LYS A 474 -26.49 34.62 -19.94
N LYS A 475 -26.69 35.10 -18.72
CA LYS A 475 -25.62 35.33 -17.71
C LYS A 475 -24.96 34.07 -17.10
N TYR A 476 -25.48 32.86 -17.37
CA TYR A 476 -25.04 31.66 -16.68
C TYR A 476 -24.64 30.49 -17.60
N LYS A 477 -24.38 30.74 -18.87
CA LYS A 477 -23.90 29.70 -19.78
C LYS A 477 -22.39 29.80 -19.96
N SER A 478 -21.64 28.90 -19.34
CA SER A 478 -20.35 28.48 -19.89
C SER A 478 -20.56 27.43 -20.99
N SER A 479 -19.58 27.25 -21.85
CA SER A 479 -19.59 26.22 -22.91
C SER A 479 -19.65 24.80 -22.35
N SER A 480 -19.32 24.62 -21.07
CA SER A 480 -19.35 23.36 -20.31
C SER A 480 -20.65 23.10 -19.53
N GLY A 481 -21.61 24.03 -19.57
CA GLY A 481 -22.85 23.96 -18.77
C GLY A 481 -22.67 24.34 -17.30
N GLU A 482 -21.49 24.77 -16.89
CA GLU A 482 -21.17 25.19 -15.53
C GLU A 482 -21.51 26.68 -15.31
N VAL A 483 -22.03 27.00 -14.12
CA VAL A 483 -22.29 28.37 -13.72
C VAL A 483 -20.97 28.99 -13.24
N ARG A 484 -20.45 29.93 -14.03
CA ARG A 484 -19.24 30.70 -13.69
C ARG A 484 -19.65 32.13 -13.39
N LEU A 485 -19.28 32.66 -12.23
CA LEU A 485 -19.59 34.02 -11.80
C LEU A 485 -18.30 34.78 -11.52
N SER A 486 -18.18 35.97 -12.08
CA SER A 486 -17.12 36.92 -11.76
C SER A 486 -17.66 38.00 -10.83
N ILE A 487 -16.92 38.30 -9.78
CA ILE A 487 -17.20 39.35 -8.82
C ILE A 487 -16.00 40.25 -8.84
N THR A 488 -16.17 41.43 -9.39
CA THR A 488 -15.13 42.47 -9.45
C THR A 488 -15.41 43.50 -8.38
N LYS A 489 -14.38 43.90 -7.67
CA LYS A 489 -14.40 45.00 -6.70
C LYS A 489 -13.25 45.94 -7.00
N ASP A 490 -13.58 47.21 -7.12
CA ASP A 490 -12.61 48.28 -7.26
C ASP A 490 -11.88 48.44 -5.90
N ILE A 491 -10.59 48.64 -5.97
CA ILE A 491 -9.68 48.85 -4.85
C ILE A 491 -8.84 50.07 -5.25
N ASP A 492 -8.60 50.97 -4.32
CA ASP A 492 -7.75 52.13 -4.52
C ASP A 492 -6.77 52.23 -3.34
N GLU A 493 -5.88 51.23 -3.27
CA GLU A 493 -4.93 51.09 -2.19
C GLU A 493 -3.53 50.81 -2.73
N ASP A 494 -2.54 51.45 -2.16
CA ASP A 494 -1.14 51.29 -2.50
C ASP A 494 -0.49 50.25 -1.55
N VAL A 495 0.01 49.15 -2.10
CA VAL A 495 0.53 48.02 -1.33
C VAL A 495 1.77 47.39 -1.97
N ASN A 496 2.60 46.75 -1.18
CA ASN A 496 3.73 45.96 -1.67
C ASN A 496 3.34 44.49 -1.92
N TRP A 497 2.36 44.02 -1.15
CA TRP A 497 1.83 42.66 -1.30
C TRP A 497 0.40 42.57 -0.72
N ILE A 498 -0.31 41.55 -1.16
CA ILE A 498 -1.67 41.29 -0.72
C ILE A 498 -1.82 39.85 -0.27
N GLN A 499 -2.87 39.63 0.52
CA GLN A 499 -3.42 38.33 0.84
C GLN A 499 -4.93 38.40 0.73
N TYR A 500 -5.56 37.40 0.14
CA TYR A 500 -7.01 37.33 0.06
C TYR A 500 -7.56 36.05 0.67
N SER A 501 -8.81 36.09 1.14
CA SER A 501 -9.55 34.89 1.53
C SER A 501 -10.97 34.91 0.99
N VAL A 502 -11.49 33.70 0.75
CA VAL A 502 -12.89 33.48 0.35
C VAL A 502 -13.43 32.39 1.29
N ALA A 503 -14.49 32.74 2.02
CA ALA A 503 -15.02 31.84 3.05
C ALA A 503 -16.54 31.65 2.93
N ALA A 504 -17.00 30.42 3.22
CA ALA A 504 -18.41 30.08 3.36
C ALA A 504 -18.65 29.46 4.75
N ASN A 505 -19.47 30.13 5.57
CA ASN A 505 -19.65 29.79 7.00
C ASN A 505 -21.08 29.37 7.33
N GLU A 506 -21.99 29.35 6.33
CA GLU A 506 -23.41 29.05 6.55
C GLU A 506 -23.78 27.68 5.99
N ALA A 507 -24.79 27.07 6.58
CA ALA A 507 -25.36 25.82 6.05
C ALA A 507 -25.94 26.06 4.65
N GLY A 508 -25.50 25.28 3.67
CA GLY A 508 -25.90 25.41 2.27
C GLY A 508 -25.08 26.40 1.47
N ALA A 509 -24.06 27.03 2.05
CA ALA A 509 -23.09 27.82 1.30
C ALA A 509 -21.97 26.91 0.77
N ASP A 510 -21.68 27.05 -0.53
CA ASP A 510 -20.62 26.30 -1.22
C ASP A 510 -20.11 27.09 -2.42
N PHE A 511 -18.85 26.84 -2.76
CA PHE A 511 -18.24 27.43 -3.96
C PHE A 511 -17.00 26.65 -4.38
N GLU A 512 -16.67 26.75 -5.64
CA GLU A 512 -15.37 26.36 -6.18
C GLU A 512 -14.67 27.63 -6.66
N LEU A 513 -13.53 28.00 -6.10
CA LEU A 513 -12.73 29.12 -6.55
C LEU A 513 -11.93 28.70 -7.77
N SER A 514 -12.28 29.23 -8.95
CA SER A 514 -11.62 28.86 -10.20
C SER A 514 -10.38 29.70 -10.45
N ASP A 515 -10.48 31.02 -10.15
CA ASP A 515 -9.41 31.95 -10.45
C ASP A 515 -9.57 33.26 -9.64
N VAL A 516 -8.46 33.96 -9.44
CA VAL A 516 -8.45 35.32 -8.88
C VAL A 516 -7.58 36.19 -9.78
N ILE A 517 -8.19 37.23 -10.33
CA ILE A 517 -7.52 38.18 -11.22
C ILE A 517 -7.32 39.49 -10.45
N ILE A 518 -6.08 39.96 -10.39
CA ILE A 518 -5.68 41.17 -9.71
C ILE A 518 -5.19 42.15 -10.76
N GLN A 519 -5.83 43.32 -10.86
CA GLN A 519 -5.38 44.42 -11.72
C GLN A 519 -4.64 45.43 -10.86
N HIS A 520 -3.46 45.80 -11.27
CA HIS A 520 -2.59 46.69 -10.52
C HIS A 520 -1.78 47.59 -11.46
N ILE A 521 -1.38 48.75 -10.94
CA ILE A 521 -0.50 49.70 -11.62
C ILE A 521 0.77 49.84 -10.79
N PRO A 522 1.95 49.52 -11.33
CA PRO A 522 3.22 49.73 -10.62
C PRO A 522 3.46 51.22 -10.38
N ILE A 523 3.73 51.61 -9.14
CA ILE A 523 4.00 53.00 -8.77
C ILE A 523 5.52 53.26 -8.82
N GLY A 524 6.33 52.32 -8.42
CA GLY A 524 7.79 52.44 -8.45
C GLY A 524 8.43 51.61 -7.35
N VAL A 525 9.76 51.58 -7.35
CA VAL A 525 10.58 51.01 -6.30
C VAL A 525 11.11 52.16 -5.43
N ILE A 526 10.88 52.13 -4.13
CA ILE A 526 11.50 53.06 -3.21
C ILE A 526 12.95 52.57 -3.03
N PHE A 527 13.90 53.32 -3.55
CA PHE A 527 15.30 53.16 -3.14
C PHE A 527 15.40 53.87 -1.78
N GLU A 528 15.77 53.19 -0.73
CA GLU A 528 16.34 53.83 0.45
C GLU A 528 17.57 54.60 -0.05
N GLU A 529 17.52 55.93 -0.03
CA GLU A 529 18.75 56.69 -0.08
C GLU A 529 19.50 56.39 1.20
N ASP A 530 20.63 55.68 1.06
CA ASP A 530 21.59 55.54 2.15
C ASP A 530 21.93 56.96 2.65
N GLU A 531 21.37 57.35 3.79
CA GLU A 531 21.84 58.51 4.54
C GLU A 531 23.23 58.15 5.13
N ASP A 532 24.21 58.12 4.27
CA ASP A 532 25.60 58.24 4.67
C ASP A 532 25.93 59.72 4.83
N GLU A 533 25.80 60.25 6.09
CA GLU A 533 26.65 61.32 6.60
C GLU A 533 26.87 61.16 8.12
#